data_1a60608b9f44d01aaf006622efd8a8d5
#
_entry.id   1a60608b9f44d01aaf006622efd8a8d5
#
_cell.length_a   1.000
_cell.length_b   1.000
_cell.length_c   1.000
_cell.angle_alpha   90.00
_cell.angle_beta   90.00
_cell.angle_gamma   90.00
#
_symmetry.space_group_name_H-M   'P 1'
#
loop_
_entity.id
_entity.type
_entity.pdbx_description
1 polymer ?
#
loop_
_entity_poly.entity_id
_entity_poly.type
_entity_poly.pdbx_seq_one_letter_code
_entity_poly.pdbx_strand_id
1 'polypeptide(L)'
;MKNETLIKDKDTFISYAKEHTIPDIAREFGLDVTYVKNYLGNHKIPHKWLDMWHGFSNHRLYTIYQGMMARCYNPKHVHYASYGGRGIEVCSLWKKDKKEFFSWAMNNGYADSLQIDRIDNDKGYSPENCRFVTATKNQNNRRCTRLYKGIPIGDIVNNSECNPLALDWNKVYKRLTGDNGRLKQWDIVKALSTPVTTIRGSHKILPVDKEAESKVKIGLANYFPQVLK
;
A
#
# COMPACT_ATOMS: atom_id res chain seq x y z
N MET A 1 4.74 26.53 -32.07
CA MET A 1 3.53 27.34 -31.93
C MET A 1 2.61 27.21 -33.17
N LYS A 2 2.15 25.99 -33.53
CA LYS A 2 1.24 25.79 -34.69
C LYS A 2 0.07 24.83 -34.44
N ASN A 3 -0.17 24.32 -33.21
CA ASN A 3 -1.10 23.25 -33.00
C ASN A 3 -2.22 23.50 -31.95
N GLU A 4 -2.33 24.71 -31.37
CA GLU A 4 -3.43 25.03 -30.44
C GLU A 4 -4.78 25.30 -31.14
N THR A 5 -4.74 25.52 -32.46
CA THR A 5 -5.92 25.88 -33.27
C THR A 5 -6.73 24.68 -33.77
N LEU A 6 -6.29 23.43 -33.52
CA LEU A 6 -6.93 22.23 -34.08
C LEU A 6 -8.15 21.78 -33.29
N ILE A 7 -8.22 22.07 -32.00
CA ILE A 7 -9.38 21.73 -31.18
C ILE A 7 -10.33 22.94 -31.10
N LYS A 8 -11.33 22.94 -31.97
CA LYS A 8 -12.28 24.06 -32.11
C LYS A 8 -13.24 24.19 -30.92
N ASP A 9 -13.61 23.09 -30.32
CA ASP A 9 -14.47 23.04 -29.11
C ASP A 9 -13.74 22.26 -28.02
N LYS A 10 -13.16 23.00 -27.08
CA LYS A 10 -12.37 22.44 -25.97
C LYS A 10 -13.24 21.70 -24.95
N ASP A 11 -14.45 22.16 -24.71
CA ASP A 11 -15.33 21.58 -23.68
C ASP A 11 -15.86 20.23 -24.13
N THR A 12 -16.32 20.14 -25.39
CA THR A 12 -16.71 18.86 -26.01
C THR A 12 -15.52 17.89 -26.07
N PHE A 13 -14.33 18.38 -26.46
CA PHE A 13 -13.11 17.55 -26.48
C PHE A 13 -12.77 17.00 -25.08
N ILE A 14 -12.79 17.83 -24.06
CA ILE A 14 -12.49 17.43 -22.68
C ILE A 14 -13.53 16.44 -22.16
N SER A 15 -14.81 16.70 -22.41
CA SER A 15 -15.90 15.82 -21.99
C SER A 15 -15.77 14.45 -22.66
N TYR A 16 -15.52 14.41 -23.96
CA TYR A 16 -15.31 13.18 -24.72
C TYR A 16 -14.07 12.41 -24.25
N ALA A 17 -12.99 13.16 -23.95
CA ALA A 17 -11.72 12.55 -23.52
C ALA A 17 -11.85 11.76 -22.22
N LYS A 18 -12.70 12.19 -21.28
CA LYS A 18 -12.92 11.50 -20.00
C LYS A 18 -13.44 10.06 -20.17
N GLU A 19 -14.22 9.82 -21.22
CA GLU A 19 -14.93 8.56 -21.45
C GLU A 19 -14.26 7.69 -22.53
N HIS A 20 -13.32 8.26 -23.31
CA HIS A 20 -12.77 7.63 -24.50
C HIS A 20 -11.25 7.52 -24.45
N THR A 21 -10.73 6.61 -25.30
CA THR A 21 -9.31 6.33 -25.40
C THR A 21 -8.59 7.29 -26.34
N ILE A 22 -7.29 7.45 -26.24
CA ILE A 22 -6.53 8.36 -27.12
C ILE A 22 -6.74 8.06 -28.61
N PRO A 23 -6.73 6.80 -29.10
CA PRO A 23 -7.08 6.50 -30.49
C PRO A 23 -8.52 6.85 -30.87
N ASP A 24 -9.49 6.64 -29.96
CA ASP A 24 -10.88 7.00 -30.22
C ASP A 24 -11.04 8.53 -30.31
N ILE A 25 -10.40 9.28 -29.38
CA ILE A 25 -10.35 10.73 -29.41
C ILE A 25 -9.69 11.23 -30.72
N ALA A 26 -8.55 10.63 -31.09
CA ALA A 26 -7.84 10.99 -32.30
C ALA A 26 -8.71 10.77 -33.55
N ARG A 27 -9.43 9.65 -33.60
CA ARG A 27 -10.33 9.31 -34.71
C ARG A 27 -11.54 10.24 -34.77
N GLU A 28 -12.20 10.49 -33.64
CA GLU A 28 -13.39 11.34 -33.56
C GLU A 28 -13.11 12.78 -33.95
N PHE A 29 -11.99 13.31 -33.48
CA PHE A 29 -11.62 14.71 -33.76
C PHE A 29 -10.70 14.88 -34.98
N GLY A 30 -10.38 13.79 -35.70
CA GLY A 30 -9.51 13.84 -36.89
C GLY A 30 -8.09 14.31 -36.57
N LEU A 31 -7.56 13.98 -35.38
CA LEU A 31 -6.28 14.44 -34.86
C LEU A 31 -5.25 13.29 -34.89
N ASP A 32 -3.96 13.67 -34.92
CA ASP A 32 -2.88 12.71 -34.74
C ASP A 32 -2.84 12.21 -33.29
N VAL A 33 -2.60 10.91 -33.10
CA VAL A 33 -2.56 10.23 -31.79
C VAL A 33 -1.49 10.84 -30.89
N THR A 34 -0.33 11.20 -31.45
CA THR A 34 0.78 11.83 -30.69
C THR A 34 0.40 13.24 -30.25
N TYR A 35 -0.31 13.97 -31.10
CA TYR A 35 -0.85 15.29 -30.77
C TYR A 35 -1.85 15.20 -29.62
N VAL A 36 -2.85 14.33 -29.69
CA VAL A 36 -3.84 14.12 -28.62
C VAL A 36 -3.16 13.75 -27.31
N LYS A 37 -2.21 12.81 -27.34
CA LYS A 37 -1.43 12.39 -26.16
C LYS A 37 -0.72 13.56 -25.49
N ASN A 38 0.01 14.35 -26.28
CA ASN A 38 0.77 15.50 -25.78
C ASN A 38 -0.16 16.60 -25.26
N TYR A 39 -1.27 16.85 -25.94
CA TYR A 39 -2.26 17.83 -25.53
C TYR A 39 -2.90 17.46 -24.17
N LEU A 40 -3.39 16.24 -24.04
CA LEU A 40 -3.99 15.74 -22.80
C LEU A 40 -2.99 15.76 -21.63
N GLY A 41 -1.74 15.35 -21.88
CA GLY A 41 -0.67 15.38 -20.89
C GLY A 41 -0.28 16.79 -20.43
N ASN A 42 -0.09 17.71 -21.37
CA ASN A 42 0.30 19.09 -21.08
C ASN A 42 -0.80 19.87 -20.32
N HIS A 43 -2.06 19.57 -20.60
CA HIS A 43 -3.20 20.23 -19.96
C HIS A 43 -3.75 19.45 -18.77
N LYS A 44 -3.12 18.30 -18.39
CA LYS A 44 -3.53 17.40 -17.30
C LYS A 44 -5.01 16.96 -17.40
N ILE A 45 -5.52 16.76 -18.62
CA ILE A 45 -6.88 16.38 -18.90
C ILE A 45 -7.04 14.87 -18.63
N PRO A 46 -7.92 14.43 -17.72
CA PRO A 46 -8.19 13.02 -17.51
C PRO A 46 -8.84 12.41 -18.76
N HIS A 47 -8.43 11.23 -19.12
CA HIS A 47 -8.96 10.47 -20.26
C HIS A 47 -8.99 8.97 -19.93
N LYS A 48 -9.74 8.21 -20.73
CA LYS A 48 -9.85 6.77 -20.53
C LYS A 48 -8.52 6.09 -20.88
N TRP A 49 -7.91 5.44 -19.90
CA TRP A 49 -6.54 4.92 -19.98
C TRP A 49 -6.36 3.67 -20.87
N LEU A 50 -7.44 3.08 -21.38
CA LEU A 50 -7.42 1.75 -22.01
C LEU A 50 -6.52 1.60 -23.24
N ASP A 51 -6.04 2.69 -23.88
CA ASP A 51 -5.27 2.59 -25.11
C ASP A 51 -3.89 3.30 -25.10
N MET A 52 -3.38 3.73 -23.95
CA MET A 52 -1.99 4.19 -23.86
C MET A 52 -0.97 3.04 -23.83
N TRP A 53 -1.21 2.01 -24.66
CA TRP A 53 -0.38 0.80 -24.67
C TRP A 53 1.08 1.04 -25.03
N HIS A 54 1.39 2.03 -25.87
CA HIS A 54 2.75 2.40 -26.24
C HIS A 54 3.43 3.39 -25.27
N GLY A 55 2.70 3.97 -24.30
CA GLY A 55 3.22 4.89 -23.29
C GLY A 55 3.41 4.30 -21.90
N PHE A 56 2.91 3.08 -21.65
CA PHE A 56 2.95 2.43 -20.32
C PHE A 56 4.34 1.95 -19.91
N SER A 57 5.29 1.82 -20.82
CA SER A 57 6.67 1.44 -20.47
C SER A 57 7.29 2.36 -19.43
N ASN A 58 6.87 3.62 -19.38
CA ASN A 58 7.33 4.61 -18.39
C ASN A 58 6.33 4.83 -17.23
N HIS A 59 5.18 4.15 -17.23
CA HIS A 59 4.21 4.30 -16.16
C HIS A 59 4.54 3.37 -14.98
N ARG A 60 4.39 3.86 -13.75
CA ARG A 60 4.72 3.09 -12.54
C ARG A 60 3.95 1.76 -12.44
N LEU A 61 2.70 1.69 -12.91
CA LEU A 61 1.94 0.42 -12.95
C LEU A 61 2.63 -0.66 -13.79
N TYR A 62 3.32 -0.27 -14.88
CA TYR A 62 4.08 -1.24 -15.67
C TYR A 62 5.26 -1.81 -14.86
N THR A 63 5.97 -0.97 -14.12
CA THR A 63 7.04 -1.40 -13.23
C THR A 63 6.51 -2.33 -12.12
N ILE A 64 5.33 -2.02 -11.56
CA ILE A 64 4.66 -2.88 -10.57
C ILE A 64 4.33 -4.24 -11.18
N TYR A 65 3.73 -4.25 -12.39
CA TYR A 65 3.40 -5.48 -13.10
C TYR A 65 4.62 -6.33 -13.42
N GLN A 66 5.66 -5.71 -13.98
CA GLN A 66 6.94 -6.39 -14.26
C GLN A 66 7.58 -6.98 -13.00
N GLY A 67 7.59 -6.21 -11.91
CA GLY A 67 8.10 -6.69 -10.63
C GLY A 67 7.30 -7.87 -10.06
N MET A 68 5.97 -7.85 -10.21
CA MET A 68 5.09 -8.96 -9.82
C MET A 68 5.38 -10.22 -10.64
N MET A 69 5.46 -10.09 -11.97
CA MET A 69 5.78 -11.19 -12.88
C MET A 69 7.20 -11.75 -12.63
N ALA A 70 8.18 -10.87 -12.42
CA ALA A 70 9.56 -11.30 -12.15
C ALA A 70 9.68 -12.09 -10.83
N ARG A 71 9.02 -11.65 -9.77
CA ARG A 71 9.00 -12.38 -8.49
C ARG A 71 8.35 -13.75 -8.61
N CYS A 72 7.30 -13.89 -9.41
CA CYS A 72 6.57 -15.15 -9.52
C CYS A 72 7.20 -16.14 -10.52
N TYR A 73 7.83 -15.64 -11.59
CA TYR A 73 8.20 -16.51 -12.72
C TYR A 73 9.67 -16.46 -13.13
N ASN A 74 10.51 -15.57 -12.57
CA ASN A 74 11.93 -15.54 -12.88
C ASN A 74 12.75 -16.18 -11.76
N PRO A 75 13.28 -17.41 -11.93
CA PRO A 75 14.08 -18.10 -10.90
C PRO A 75 15.35 -17.34 -10.48
N LYS A 76 15.86 -16.44 -11.34
CA LYS A 76 17.04 -15.61 -11.05
C LYS A 76 16.70 -14.35 -10.24
N HIS A 77 15.42 -14.05 -10.03
CA HIS A 77 15.01 -12.88 -9.27
C HIS A 77 15.30 -13.07 -7.77
N VAL A 78 15.91 -12.08 -7.12
CA VAL A 78 16.35 -12.14 -5.71
C VAL A 78 15.24 -12.57 -4.73
N HIS A 79 13.97 -12.26 -5.03
CA HIS A 79 12.83 -12.64 -4.21
C HIS A 79 12.07 -13.89 -4.70
N TYR A 80 12.55 -14.57 -5.76
CA TYR A 80 11.83 -15.73 -6.33
C TYR A 80 11.52 -16.80 -5.26
N ALA A 81 12.50 -17.14 -4.43
CA ALA A 81 12.32 -18.13 -3.36
C ALA A 81 11.18 -17.80 -2.39
N SER A 82 10.84 -16.51 -2.22
CA SER A 82 9.76 -16.06 -1.35
C SER A 82 8.40 -15.92 -2.06
N TYR A 83 8.37 -16.07 -3.39
CA TYR A 83 7.17 -15.93 -4.25
C TYR A 83 6.99 -17.17 -5.14
N GLY A 84 7.49 -17.17 -6.38
CA GLY A 84 7.34 -18.29 -7.30
C GLY A 84 7.85 -19.61 -6.77
N GLY A 85 8.98 -19.59 -6.05
CA GLY A 85 9.54 -20.78 -5.37
C GLY A 85 8.64 -21.36 -4.27
N ARG A 86 7.62 -20.61 -3.83
CA ARG A 86 6.57 -21.05 -2.88
C ARG A 86 5.25 -21.37 -3.56
N GLY A 87 5.16 -21.31 -4.88
CA GLY A 87 3.90 -21.48 -5.61
C GLY A 87 3.02 -20.21 -5.67
N ILE A 88 3.57 -19.03 -5.36
CA ILE A 88 2.86 -17.77 -5.54
C ILE A 88 2.82 -17.42 -7.02
N GLU A 89 1.62 -17.27 -7.56
CA GLU A 89 1.36 -17.00 -8.96
C GLU A 89 0.56 -15.71 -9.17
N VAL A 90 0.54 -15.24 -10.40
CA VAL A 90 -0.36 -14.20 -10.87
C VAL A 90 -1.56 -14.88 -11.52
N CYS A 91 -2.78 -14.43 -11.22
CA CYS A 91 -3.99 -15.00 -11.78
C CYS A 91 -3.95 -15.01 -13.32
N SER A 92 -4.62 -15.99 -13.91
CA SER A 92 -4.60 -16.22 -15.35
C SER A 92 -5.05 -15.00 -16.16
N LEU A 93 -6.02 -14.24 -15.64
CA LEU A 93 -6.53 -13.02 -16.27
C LEU A 93 -5.42 -11.98 -16.46
N TRP A 94 -4.72 -11.62 -15.37
CA TRP A 94 -3.63 -10.63 -15.43
C TRP A 94 -2.38 -11.15 -16.12
N LYS A 95 -2.13 -12.47 -16.06
CA LYS A 95 -1.00 -13.10 -16.75
C LYS A 95 -1.20 -13.09 -18.27
N LYS A 96 -2.45 -13.35 -18.75
CA LYS A 96 -2.80 -13.39 -20.16
C LYS A 96 -2.83 -11.99 -20.77
N ASP A 97 -3.43 -11.05 -20.06
CA ASP A 97 -3.54 -9.65 -20.51
C ASP A 97 -3.25 -8.69 -19.36
N LYS A 98 -2.11 -7.98 -19.47
CA LYS A 98 -1.72 -6.95 -18.50
C LYS A 98 -2.69 -5.76 -18.46
N LYS A 99 -3.53 -5.53 -19.50
CA LYS A 99 -4.55 -4.49 -19.50
C LYS A 99 -5.58 -4.73 -18.40
N GLU A 100 -5.91 -5.97 -18.14
CA GLU A 100 -6.82 -6.35 -17.06
C GLU A 100 -6.27 -5.95 -15.68
N PHE A 101 -4.96 -6.14 -15.46
CA PHE A 101 -4.33 -5.66 -14.24
C PHE A 101 -4.37 -4.13 -14.14
N PHE A 102 -4.12 -3.41 -15.22
CA PHE A 102 -4.11 -1.95 -15.22
C PHE A 102 -5.52 -1.38 -15.00
N SER A 103 -6.52 -1.94 -15.68
CA SER A 103 -7.92 -1.56 -15.50
C SER A 103 -8.36 -1.80 -14.06
N TRP A 104 -8.07 -2.98 -13.52
CA TRP A 104 -8.34 -3.28 -12.12
C TRP A 104 -7.65 -2.29 -11.18
N ALA A 105 -6.37 -2.00 -11.37
CA ALA A 105 -5.62 -1.10 -10.52
C ALA A 105 -6.22 0.30 -10.45
N MET A 106 -6.59 0.86 -11.60
CA MET A 106 -7.20 2.19 -11.70
C MET A 106 -8.56 2.25 -11.00
N ASN A 107 -9.35 1.18 -11.08
CA ASN A 107 -10.66 1.09 -10.45
C ASN A 107 -10.61 0.71 -8.96
N ASN A 108 -9.43 0.28 -8.44
CA ASN A 108 -9.25 -0.19 -7.07
C ASN A 108 -8.22 0.64 -6.28
N GLY A 109 -8.24 1.96 -6.49
CA GLY A 109 -7.54 2.91 -5.63
C GLY A 109 -6.04 3.02 -5.86
N TYR A 110 -5.56 2.74 -7.09
CA TYR A 110 -4.17 3.02 -7.43
C TYR A 110 -3.84 4.50 -7.27
N ALA A 111 -2.70 4.78 -6.66
CA ALA A 111 -2.03 6.09 -6.66
C ALA A 111 -0.52 5.88 -6.68
N ASP A 112 0.24 6.84 -7.21
CA ASP A 112 1.70 6.72 -7.34
C ASP A 112 2.43 6.57 -6.00
N SER A 113 1.85 7.05 -4.91
CA SER A 113 2.38 6.91 -3.56
C SER A 113 2.09 5.55 -2.90
N LEU A 114 1.18 4.74 -3.48
CA LEU A 114 0.75 3.48 -2.90
C LEU A 114 1.52 2.28 -3.49
N GLN A 115 1.53 1.19 -2.76
CA GLN A 115 2.15 -0.08 -3.15
C GLN A 115 1.07 -1.17 -3.29
N ILE A 116 1.27 -2.07 -4.26
CA ILE A 116 0.44 -3.27 -4.33
C ILE A 116 0.80 -4.21 -3.17
N ASP A 117 -0.20 -4.68 -2.47
CA ASP A 117 -0.11 -5.59 -1.33
C ASP A 117 -1.06 -6.76 -1.54
N ARG A 118 -0.64 -7.96 -1.18
CA ARG A 118 -1.51 -9.15 -1.12
C ARG A 118 -2.12 -9.23 0.27
N ILE A 119 -3.45 -9.28 0.36
CA ILE A 119 -4.17 -9.37 1.62
C ILE A 119 -3.71 -10.60 2.40
N ASP A 120 -3.67 -11.74 1.73
CA ASP A 120 -3.14 -13.00 2.22
C ASP A 120 -1.80 -13.29 1.53
N ASN A 121 -0.72 -13.33 2.30
CA ASN A 121 0.64 -13.54 1.79
C ASN A 121 0.92 -14.96 1.29
N ASP A 122 0.04 -15.92 1.57
CA ASP A 122 0.18 -17.30 1.12
C ASP A 122 -0.60 -17.58 -0.16
N LYS A 123 -1.43 -16.63 -0.61
CA LYS A 123 -2.14 -16.65 -1.88
C LYS A 123 -1.43 -15.83 -2.96
N GLY A 124 -1.80 -16.07 -4.24
CA GLY A 124 -1.27 -15.39 -5.40
C GLY A 124 -1.80 -13.96 -5.58
N TYR A 125 -1.38 -13.33 -6.66
CA TYR A 125 -1.87 -12.03 -7.08
C TYR A 125 -3.17 -12.20 -7.87
N SER A 126 -4.25 -11.67 -7.35
CA SER A 126 -5.57 -11.67 -8.00
C SER A 126 -6.38 -10.44 -7.55
N PRO A 127 -7.47 -10.08 -8.26
CA PRO A 127 -8.36 -8.98 -7.86
C PRO A 127 -8.85 -9.09 -6.41
N GLU A 128 -9.16 -10.31 -5.94
CA GLU A 128 -9.72 -10.59 -4.62
C GLU A 128 -8.66 -10.53 -3.51
N ASN A 129 -7.40 -10.79 -3.86
CA ASN A 129 -6.31 -10.89 -2.89
C ASN A 129 -5.34 -9.70 -2.93
N CYS A 130 -5.57 -8.72 -3.81
CA CYS A 130 -4.70 -7.56 -3.94
C CYS A 130 -5.42 -6.26 -3.55
N ARG A 131 -4.62 -5.31 -3.09
CA ARG A 131 -5.05 -3.95 -2.75
C ARG A 131 -3.90 -2.97 -2.90
N PHE A 132 -4.19 -1.68 -3.01
CA PHE A 132 -3.19 -0.63 -2.92
C PHE A 132 -3.17 -0.01 -1.53
N VAL A 133 -2.00 0.03 -0.90
CA VAL A 133 -1.81 0.49 0.47
C VAL A 133 -0.54 1.32 0.60
N THR A 134 -0.42 2.07 1.70
CA THR A 134 0.81 2.78 2.06
C THR A 134 1.97 1.82 2.30
N ALA A 135 3.20 2.30 2.16
CA ALA A 135 4.39 1.50 2.43
C ALA A 135 4.39 0.90 3.85
N THR A 136 3.96 1.68 4.84
CA THR A 136 3.85 1.23 6.25
C THR A 136 2.88 0.05 6.38
N LYS A 137 1.68 0.16 5.77
CA LYS A 137 0.68 -0.92 5.82
C LYS A 137 1.17 -2.18 5.11
N ASN A 138 1.83 -2.03 3.96
CA ASN A 138 2.43 -3.15 3.24
C ASN A 138 3.56 -3.83 4.05
N GLN A 139 4.40 -3.05 4.74
CA GLN A 139 5.43 -3.60 5.63
C GLN A 139 4.82 -4.39 6.79
N ASN A 140 3.75 -3.90 7.39
CA ASN A 140 3.06 -4.55 8.50
C ASN A 140 2.34 -5.84 8.06
N ASN A 141 2.04 -6.00 6.78
CA ASN A 141 1.43 -7.22 6.22
C ASN A 141 2.44 -8.32 5.84
N ARG A 142 3.73 -8.19 6.13
CA ARG A 142 4.73 -9.23 5.82
C ARG A 142 4.56 -10.43 6.73
N ARG A 143 4.87 -11.64 6.24
CA ARG A 143 4.86 -12.88 7.03
C ARG A 143 5.77 -12.83 8.27
N CYS A 144 6.84 -12.04 8.22
CA CYS A 144 7.74 -11.82 9.36
C CYS A 144 7.24 -10.73 10.32
N THR A 145 6.07 -10.13 10.07
CA THR A 145 5.51 -9.10 10.93
C THR A 145 5.18 -9.68 12.30
N ARG A 146 5.62 -9.01 13.34
CA ARG A 146 5.35 -9.40 14.72
C ARG A 146 3.90 -9.03 15.06
N LEU A 147 3.13 -10.04 15.46
CA LEU A 147 1.72 -9.88 15.81
C LEU A 147 1.53 -9.98 17.33
N TYR A 148 0.58 -9.22 17.85
CA TYR A 148 0.01 -9.39 19.17
C TYR A 148 -1.49 -9.73 19.02
N LYS A 149 -1.89 -10.93 19.42
CA LYS A 149 -3.24 -11.45 19.22
C LYS A 149 -3.77 -11.25 17.78
N GLY A 150 -2.93 -11.54 16.78
CA GLY A 150 -3.28 -11.45 15.36
C GLY A 150 -3.20 -10.05 14.75
N ILE A 151 -2.88 -9.01 15.51
CA ILE A 151 -2.71 -7.62 15.05
C ILE A 151 -1.24 -7.28 14.94
N PRO A 152 -0.78 -6.66 13.83
CA PRO A 152 0.58 -6.12 13.74
C PRO A 152 0.87 -5.14 14.87
N ILE A 153 1.92 -5.38 15.65
CA ILE A 153 2.31 -4.50 16.76
C ILE A 153 2.54 -3.07 16.24
N GLY A 154 3.06 -2.92 15.01
CA GLY A 154 3.25 -1.63 14.38
C GLY A 154 1.95 -0.83 14.20
N ASP A 155 0.83 -1.49 13.88
CA ASP A 155 -0.47 -0.82 13.73
C ASP A 155 -0.95 -0.26 15.07
N ILE A 156 -0.76 -1.02 16.16
CA ILE A 156 -1.12 -0.59 17.52
C ILE A 156 -0.22 0.58 17.97
N VAL A 157 1.09 0.46 17.78
CA VAL A 157 2.07 1.46 18.23
C VAL A 157 1.97 2.78 17.46
N ASN A 158 1.64 2.71 16.16
CA ASN A 158 1.49 3.90 15.31
C ASN A 158 0.13 4.61 15.48
N ASN A 159 -0.81 4.00 16.20
CA ASN A 159 -2.08 4.64 16.52
C ASN A 159 -1.91 5.49 17.80
N SER A 160 -2.03 6.81 17.66
CA SER A 160 -1.82 7.76 18.76
C SER A 160 -2.81 7.60 19.92
N GLU A 161 -4.02 7.12 19.64
CA GLU A 161 -5.01 6.85 20.69
C GLU A 161 -4.69 5.57 21.47
N CYS A 162 -4.05 4.59 20.83
CA CYS A 162 -3.58 3.37 21.49
C CYS A 162 -2.22 3.54 22.17
N ASN A 163 -1.42 4.52 21.76
CA ASN A 163 -0.06 4.77 22.26
C ASN A 163 0.12 6.23 22.73
N PRO A 164 -0.60 6.67 23.77
CA PRO A 164 -0.57 8.06 24.23
C PRO A 164 0.78 8.52 24.76
N LEU A 165 1.67 7.60 25.15
CA LEU A 165 3.04 7.87 25.58
C LEU A 165 4.05 7.92 24.42
N ALA A 166 3.60 7.80 23.16
CA ALA A 166 4.43 7.79 21.95
C ALA A 166 5.65 6.85 22.06
N LEU A 167 5.45 5.67 22.64
CA LEU A 167 6.50 4.67 22.80
C LEU A 167 6.91 4.11 21.43
N ASP A 168 8.21 3.91 21.23
CA ASP A 168 8.70 3.28 20.01
C ASP A 168 8.39 1.77 19.96
N TRP A 169 8.34 1.23 18.73
CA TRP A 169 8.01 -0.16 18.46
C TRP A 169 8.91 -1.15 19.21
N ASN A 170 10.22 -0.89 19.30
CA ASN A 170 11.16 -1.80 19.94
C ASN A 170 10.88 -1.93 21.44
N LYS A 171 10.55 -0.80 22.10
CA LYS A 171 10.20 -0.81 23.52
C LYS A 171 8.93 -1.61 23.78
N VAL A 172 7.87 -1.36 23.00
CA VAL A 172 6.61 -2.10 23.13
C VAL A 172 6.82 -3.59 22.83
N TYR A 173 7.51 -3.92 21.74
CA TYR A 173 7.80 -5.30 21.37
C TYR A 173 8.56 -6.06 22.48
N LYS A 174 9.64 -5.49 23.03
CA LYS A 174 10.41 -6.11 24.12
C LYS A 174 9.56 -6.36 25.36
N ARG A 175 8.68 -5.43 25.71
CA ARG A 175 7.76 -5.60 26.84
C ARG A 175 6.76 -6.72 26.62
N LEU A 176 6.23 -6.87 25.39
CA LEU A 176 5.28 -7.91 25.03
C LEU A 176 5.94 -9.29 24.94
N THR A 177 7.21 -9.38 24.52
CA THR A 177 7.91 -10.65 24.29
C THR A 177 8.83 -11.07 25.43
N GLY A 178 9.12 -10.16 26.38
CA GLY A 178 9.92 -10.47 27.55
C GLY A 178 11.44 -10.42 27.34
N ASP A 179 11.93 -9.62 26.39
CA ASP A 179 13.38 -9.34 26.17
C ASP A 179 14.30 -10.58 26.36
N ASN A 180 14.13 -11.60 25.50
CA ASN A 180 14.89 -12.87 25.55
C ASN A 180 14.83 -13.62 26.90
N GLY A 181 13.68 -13.54 27.57
CA GLY A 181 13.45 -14.23 28.85
C GLY A 181 13.95 -13.50 30.09
N ARG A 182 14.54 -12.30 29.93
CA ARG A 182 15.02 -11.46 31.06
C ARG A 182 13.91 -10.68 31.76
N LEU A 183 12.79 -10.41 31.05
CA LEU A 183 11.65 -9.70 31.58
C LEU A 183 10.42 -10.59 31.53
N LYS A 184 9.53 -10.46 32.53
CA LYS A 184 8.22 -11.08 32.47
C LYS A 184 7.42 -10.45 31.34
N GLN A 185 6.81 -11.27 30.48
CA GLN A 185 5.93 -10.81 29.41
C GLN A 185 4.78 -9.94 29.97
N TRP A 186 4.57 -8.78 29.36
CA TRP A 186 3.51 -7.84 29.78
C TRP A 186 2.29 -7.99 28.90
N ASP A 187 1.13 -7.65 29.44
CA ASP A 187 -0.04 -7.39 28.60
C ASP A 187 0.12 -6.07 27.82
N ILE A 188 -0.68 -5.89 26.78
CA ILE A 188 -0.58 -4.75 25.87
C ILE A 188 -0.90 -3.41 26.57
N VAL A 189 -1.86 -3.39 27.50
CA VAL A 189 -2.27 -2.18 28.21
C VAL A 189 -1.10 -1.69 29.06
N LYS A 190 -0.51 -2.58 29.85
CA LYS A 190 0.68 -2.27 30.67
C LYS A 190 1.86 -1.87 29.80
N ALA A 191 2.07 -2.56 28.69
CA ALA A 191 3.18 -2.27 27.77
C ALA A 191 3.12 -0.84 27.19
N LEU A 192 1.93 -0.33 26.91
CA LEU A 192 1.69 0.98 26.31
C LEU A 192 1.50 2.12 27.34
N SER A 193 1.12 1.79 28.58
CA SER A 193 0.84 2.78 29.63
C SER A 193 1.95 2.96 30.65
N THR A 194 3.10 2.29 30.48
CA THR A 194 4.24 2.44 31.40
C THR A 194 5.30 3.36 30.78
N PRO A 195 5.55 4.54 31.34
CA PRO A 195 6.60 5.44 30.87
C PRO A 195 8.01 4.83 30.99
N VAL A 196 8.96 5.39 30.26
CA VAL A 196 10.39 5.05 30.36
C VAL A 196 11.17 6.32 30.56
N THR A 197 12.02 6.35 31.58
CA THR A 197 13.01 7.40 31.72
C THR A 197 14.40 6.83 31.51
N THR A 198 15.25 7.59 30.82
CA THR A 198 16.67 7.30 30.69
C THR A 198 17.41 8.20 31.65
N ILE A 199 17.98 7.63 32.73
CA ILE A 199 18.82 8.36 33.66
C ILE A 199 20.24 7.79 33.49
N ARG A 200 21.18 8.62 33.00
CA ARG A 200 22.62 8.30 32.88
C ARG A 200 22.89 6.92 32.25
N GLY A 201 22.23 6.62 31.12
CA GLY A 201 22.43 5.35 30.37
C GLY A 201 21.71 4.12 30.94
N SER A 202 21.00 4.26 32.07
CA SER A 202 20.17 3.19 32.65
C SER A 202 18.70 3.46 32.41
N HIS A 203 17.97 2.45 31.86
CA HIS A 203 16.52 2.54 31.68
C HIS A 203 15.81 2.15 33.00
N LYS A 204 15.18 3.10 33.62
CA LYS A 204 14.32 2.84 34.79
C LYS A 204 12.88 2.65 34.32
N ILE A 205 12.28 1.52 34.68
CA ILE A 205 10.85 1.27 34.44
C ILE A 205 10.10 2.01 35.54
N LEU A 206 9.25 2.95 35.15
CA LEU A 206 8.35 3.67 36.05
C LEU A 206 7.09 2.88 36.35
N PRO A 207 6.34 3.24 37.42
CA PRO A 207 4.99 2.68 37.59
C PRO A 207 4.07 2.99 36.39
N VAL A 208 3.01 2.22 36.25
CA VAL A 208 1.98 2.44 35.21
C VAL A 208 1.40 3.84 35.37
N ASP A 209 1.34 4.59 34.30
CA ASP A 209 0.65 5.86 34.24
C ASP A 209 -0.87 5.60 34.12
N LYS A 210 -1.64 5.98 35.13
CA LYS A 210 -3.07 5.70 35.23
C LYS A 210 -3.90 6.45 34.18
N GLU A 211 -3.50 7.65 33.80
CA GLU A 211 -4.16 8.41 32.74
C GLU A 211 -3.90 7.77 31.38
N ALA A 212 -2.63 7.42 31.11
CA ALA A 212 -2.26 6.69 29.89
C ALA A 212 -2.95 5.32 29.83
N GLU A 213 -3.06 4.60 30.96
CA GLU A 213 -3.77 3.31 31.01
C GLU A 213 -5.23 3.43 30.56
N SER A 214 -5.93 4.47 31.02
CA SER A 214 -7.33 4.72 30.61
C SER A 214 -7.41 5.05 29.13
N LYS A 215 -6.55 5.91 28.61
CA LYS A 215 -6.50 6.27 27.18
C LYS A 215 -6.19 5.03 26.30
N VAL A 216 -5.21 4.22 26.70
CA VAL A 216 -4.88 2.97 25.99
C VAL A 216 -6.06 2.03 25.92
N LYS A 217 -6.78 1.81 27.02
CA LYS A 217 -7.97 0.94 27.03
C LYS A 217 -9.06 1.42 26.11
N ILE A 218 -9.33 2.74 26.08
CA ILE A 218 -10.31 3.35 25.19
C ILE A 218 -9.86 3.19 23.72
N GLY A 219 -8.62 3.57 23.39
CA GLY A 219 -8.09 3.44 22.05
C GLY A 219 -8.10 1.99 21.54
N LEU A 220 -7.67 1.04 22.36
CA LEU A 220 -7.72 -0.38 21.97
C LEU A 220 -9.15 -0.89 21.79
N ALA A 221 -10.10 -0.46 22.62
CA ALA A 221 -11.50 -0.84 22.47
C ALA A 221 -12.10 -0.31 21.16
N ASN A 222 -11.74 0.90 20.76
CA ASN A 222 -12.24 1.54 19.55
C ASN A 222 -11.63 0.95 18.26
N TYR A 223 -10.33 0.69 18.25
CA TYR A 223 -9.59 0.32 17.03
C TYR A 223 -9.23 -1.16 16.94
N PHE A 224 -8.99 -1.81 18.07
CA PHE A 224 -8.51 -3.19 18.14
C PHE A 224 -9.16 -3.99 19.29
N PRO A 225 -10.50 -4.10 19.35
CA PRO A 225 -11.21 -4.70 20.49
C PRO A 225 -10.80 -6.14 20.75
N GLN A 226 -10.33 -6.87 19.74
CA GLN A 226 -9.88 -8.26 19.87
C GLN A 226 -8.60 -8.42 20.71
N VAL A 227 -7.79 -7.39 20.90
CA VAL A 227 -6.57 -7.49 21.72
C VAL A 227 -6.85 -7.38 23.22
N LEU A 228 -8.04 -6.93 23.61
CA LEU A 228 -8.48 -6.85 25.00
C LEU A 228 -9.13 -8.15 25.50
N LYS A 229 -9.57 -9.01 24.57
CA LYS A 229 -10.05 -10.37 24.88
C LYS A 229 -8.88 -11.31 25.08
#